data_9f5074d427ada4d8327a3b35c3429c69
#
_entry.id   9f5074d427ada4d8327a3b35c3429c69
#
_cell.length_a   1.000
_cell.length_b   1.000
_cell.length_c   1.000
_cell.angle_alpha   90.00
_cell.angle_beta   90.00
_cell.angle_gamma   90.00
#
_symmetry.space_group_name_H-M   'P 1'
#
loop_
_entity.id
_entity.type
_entity.pdbx_description
1 polymer ?
#
loop_
_entity_poly.entity_id
_entity_poly.type
_entity_poly.pdbx_seq_one_letter_code
_entity_poly.pdbx_strand_id
1 'polypeptide(L)'
;VIPPIFLILSVLGSIFMGIATPTESASVGAAGAALLALFRNELNFKNISGAAITTVKMSSFVFIILIGASMFSLVFRGFEGDDMISNFLTNLPGGEYGALFVVMITIFLLGFFLDYIEIIFVIIPLVGPGLIANGADPLWLGILISLNLQTSFLTPPFGFSLFFLRGVAPKSVRTINIYRGVIPFIFIQLIAIILVFVFPQIATWLPRLIN
;
A
#
# COMPACT_ATOMS: atom_id res chain seq x y z
N VAL A 1 13.98 0.57 21.49
CA VAL A 1 13.40 -0.46 20.60
C VAL A 1 12.11 -1.03 21.18
N ILE A 2 12.08 -1.38 22.49
CA ILE A 2 10.91 -2.03 23.13
C ILE A 2 9.61 -1.22 23.02
N PRO A 3 9.56 0.10 23.36
CA PRO A 3 8.29 0.83 23.33
C PRO A 3 7.61 0.91 21.94
N PRO A 4 8.33 1.17 20.82
CA PRO A 4 7.73 1.11 19.49
C PRO A 4 7.19 -0.27 19.12
N ILE A 5 7.90 -1.35 19.50
CA ILE A 5 7.43 -2.72 19.23
C ILE A 5 6.14 -3.00 19.99
N PHE A 6 6.07 -2.62 21.28
CA PHE A 6 4.86 -2.78 22.07
C PHE A 6 3.68 -2.02 21.45
N LEU A 7 3.93 -0.83 20.94
CA LEU A 7 2.91 -0.02 20.27
C LEU A 7 2.39 -0.68 18.99
N ILE A 8 3.30 -1.21 18.17
CA ILE A 8 2.93 -1.96 16.96
C ILE A 8 2.10 -3.19 17.32
N LEU A 9 2.53 -3.96 18.31
CA LEU A 9 1.81 -5.15 18.79
C LEU A 9 0.44 -4.81 19.36
N SER A 10 0.30 -3.69 20.06
CA SER A 10 -0.99 -3.23 20.60
C SER A 10 -1.96 -2.84 19.49
N VAL A 11 -1.50 -2.11 18.46
CA VAL A 11 -2.32 -1.70 17.33
C VAL A 11 -2.73 -2.91 16.48
N LEU A 12 -1.77 -3.70 16.02
CA LEU A 12 -2.06 -4.86 15.19
C LEU A 12 -2.82 -5.93 15.97
N GLY A 13 -2.46 -6.16 17.24
CA GLY A 13 -3.14 -7.12 18.11
C GLY A 13 -4.61 -6.78 18.32
N SER A 14 -4.96 -5.50 18.49
CA SER A 14 -6.35 -5.07 18.64
C SER A 14 -7.18 -5.32 17.36
N ILE A 15 -6.56 -5.20 16.19
CA ILE A 15 -7.20 -5.52 14.89
C ILE A 15 -7.39 -7.04 14.75
N PHE A 16 -6.34 -7.83 14.98
CA PHE A 16 -6.40 -9.28 14.81
C PHE A 16 -7.33 -9.97 15.82
N MET A 17 -7.46 -9.41 17.01
CA MET A 17 -8.42 -9.91 18.00
C MET A 17 -9.86 -9.44 17.76
N GLY A 18 -10.11 -8.65 16.72
CA GLY A 18 -11.43 -8.09 16.42
C GLY A 18 -11.95 -7.09 17.46
N ILE A 19 -11.07 -6.61 18.37
CA ILE A 19 -11.44 -5.67 19.43
C ILE A 19 -11.67 -4.27 18.88
N ALA A 20 -10.91 -3.90 17.86
CA ALA A 20 -10.95 -2.58 17.25
C ALA A 20 -10.83 -2.65 15.73
N THR A 21 -11.56 -1.80 15.04
CA THR A 21 -11.39 -1.57 13.60
C THR A 21 -10.03 -0.93 13.31
N PRO A 22 -9.52 -0.96 12.07
CA PRO A 22 -8.26 -0.27 11.72
C PRO A 22 -8.25 1.21 12.11
N THR A 23 -9.39 1.90 11.98
CA THR A 23 -9.51 3.32 12.35
C THR A 23 -9.42 3.54 13.87
N GLU A 24 -10.09 2.68 14.65
CA GLU A 24 -10.03 2.74 16.12
C GLU A 24 -8.65 2.37 16.63
N SER A 25 -8.00 1.37 16.01
CA SER A 25 -6.63 0.96 16.35
C SER A 25 -5.60 2.06 16.04
N ALA A 26 -5.83 2.87 15.01
CA ALA A 26 -5.01 4.07 14.77
C ALA A 26 -5.10 5.06 15.93
N SER A 27 -6.28 5.21 16.57
CA SER A 27 -6.45 6.04 17.77
C SER A 27 -5.71 5.46 18.98
N VAL A 28 -5.69 4.14 19.14
CA VAL A 28 -4.87 3.44 20.15
C VAL A 28 -3.38 3.74 19.93
N GLY A 29 -2.94 3.69 18.66
CA GLY A 29 -1.57 4.05 18.29
C GLY A 29 -1.22 5.49 18.62
N ALA A 30 -2.10 6.43 18.31
CA ALA A 30 -1.91 7.85 18.61
C ALA A 30 -1.85 8.12 20.12
N ALA A 31 -2.76 7.51 20.91
CA ALA A 31 -2.75 7.60 22.36
C ALA A 31 -1.48 6.99 22.96
N GLY A 32 -1.07 5.82 22.47
CA GLY A 32 0.15 5.16 22.90
C GLY A 32 1.41 5.97 22.59
N ALA A 33 1.48 6.60 21.41
CA ALA A 33 2.58 7.51 21.05
C ALA A 33 2.63 8.75 21.99
N ALA A 34 1.46 9.32 22.30
CA ALA A 34 1.36 10.44 23.24
C ALA A 34 1.81 10.05 24.65
N LEU A 35 1.43 8.85 25.13
CA LEU A 35 1.90 8.32 26.42
C LEU A 35 3.42 8.12 26.42
N LEU A 36 4.00 7.58 25.36
CA LEU A 36 5.45 7.43 25.24
C LEU A 36 6.17 8.78 25.26
N ALA A 37 5.62 9.79 24.59
CA ALA A 37 6.15 11.14 24.62
C ALA A 37 6.05 11.76 26.03
N LEU A 38 4.95 11.49 26.75
CA LEU A 38 4.77 11.91 28.13
C LEU A 38 5.84 11.32 29.06
N PHE A 39 6.08 10.00 28.98
CA PHE A 39 7.11 9.33 29.77
C PHE A 39 8.54 9.81 29.48
N ARG A 40 8.76 10.37 28.29
CA ARG A 40 10.04 10.96 27.89
C ARG A 40 10.14 12.46 28.16
N ASN A 41 9.13 13.07 28.78
CA ASN A 41 9.02 14.52 28.97
C ASN A 41 9.08 15.32 27.65
N GLU A 42 8.67 14.71 26.54
CA GLU A 42 8.63 15.33 25.22
C GLU A 42 7.21 15.79 24.82
N LEU A 43 6.19 15.47 25.64
CA LEU A 43 4.81 15.89 25.40
C LEU A 43 4.64 17.35 25.80
N ASN A 44 4.87 18.25 24.86
CA ASN A 44 4.70 19.68 25.01
C ASN A 44 3.83 20.26 23.88
N PHE A 45 3.31 21.47 24.09
CA PHE A 45 2.41 22.11 23.12
C PHE A 45 3.03 22.26 21.72
N LYS A 46 4.33 22.51 21.63
CA LYS A 46 5.06 22.63 20.36
C LYS A 46 5.04 21.32 19.58
N ASN A 47 5.32 20.20 20.25
CA ASN A 47 5.35 18.87 19.62
C ASN A 47 3.94 18.41 19.21
N ILE A 48 2.93 18.65 20.06
CA ILE A 48 1.53 18.35 19.77
C ILE A 48 1.05 19.17 18.56
N SER A 49 1.29 20.48 18.58
CA SER A 49 0.91 21.37 17.48
C SER A 49 1.63 21.01 16.19
N GLY A 50 2.92 20.67 16.26
CA GLY A 50 3.70 20.18 15.10
C GLY A 50 3.13 18.91 14.51
N ALA A 51 2.80 17.91 15.35
CA ALA A 51 2.17 16.68 14.93
C ALA A 51 0.79 16.94 14.30
N ALA A 52 -0.05 17.78 14.94
CA ALA A 52 -1.37 18.13 14.42
C ALA A 52 -1.30 18.81 13.04
N ILE A 53 -0.40 19.79 12.88
CA ILE A 53 -0.21 20.47 11.58
C ILE A 53 0.25 19.49 10.51
N THR A 54 1.18 18.59 10.84
CA THR A 54 1.65 17.57 9.89
C THR A 54 0.51 16.63 9.50
N THR A 55 -0.28 16.19 10.47
CA THR A 55 -1.46 15.34 10.23
C THR A 55 -2.47 16.04 9.32
N VAL A 56 -2.79 17.31 9.58
CA VAL A 56 -3.70 18.10 8.73
C VAL A 56 -3.17 18.18 7.29
N LYS A 57 -1.88 18.46 7.10
CA LYS A 57 -1.28 18.52 5.77
C LYS A 57 -1.38 17.20 5.03
N MET A 58 -1.03 16.08 5.70
CA MET A 58 -1.10 14.75 5.10
C MET A 58 -2.55 14.35 4.78
N SER A 59 -3.48 14.58 5.69
CA SER A 59 -4.91 14.30 5.46
C SER A 59 -5.47 15.14 4.31
N SER A 60 -5.15 16.43 4.26
CA SER A 60 -5.57 17.32 3.16
C SER A 60 -5.02 16.86 1.81
N PHE A 61 -3.78 16.40 1.76
CA PHE A 61 -3.19 15.82 0.56
C PHE A 61 -3.96 14.58 0.09
N VAL A 62 -4.28 13.66 1.01
CA VAL A 62 -5.08 12.47 0.67
C VAL A 62 -6.48 12.86 0.20
N PHE A 63 -7.14 13.80 0.88
CA PHE A 63 -8.49 14.24 0.48
C PHE A 63 -8.54 14.90 -0.90
N ILE A 64 -7.53 15.69 -1.28
CA ILE A 64 -7.52 16.29 -2.62
C ILE A 64 -7.36 15.23 -3.73
N ILE A 65 -6.57 14.18 -3.47
CA ILE A 65 -6.45 13.03 -4.38
C ILE A 65 -7.80 12.29 -4.48
N LEU A 66 -8.46 12.02 -3.36
CA LEU A 66 -9.78 11.36 -3.33
C LEU A 66 -10.84 12.14 -4.09
N ILE A 67 -10.87 13.47 -3.95
CA ILE A 67 -11.79 14.33 -4.71
C ILE A 67 -11.49 14.21 -6.21
N GLY A 68 -10.24 14.33 -6.60
CA GLY A 68 -9.81 14.18 -7.99
C GLY A 68 -10.15 12.80 -8.56
N ALA A 69 -9.88 11.74 -7.81
CA ALA A 69 -10.19 10.37 -8.17
C ALA A 69 -11.71 10.15 -8.34
N SER A 70 -12.53 10.71 -7.43
CA SER A 70 -13.99 10.62 -7.51
C SER A 70 -14.54 11.33 -8.74
N MET A 71 -14.02 12.52 -9.04
CA MET A 71 -14.41 13.26 -10.25
C MET A 71 -14.00 12.51 -11.52
N PHE A 72 -12.77 11.99 -11.57
CA PHE A 72 -12.31 11.18 -12.67
C PHE A 72 -13.16 9.92 -12.86
N SER A 73 -13.43 9.17 -11.80
CA SER A 73 -14.26 7.97 -11.84
C SER A 73 -15.67 8.26 -12.31
N LEU A 74 -16.27 9.38 -11.88
CA LEU A 74 -17.60 9.78 -12.33
C LEU A 74 -17.64 10.03 -13.84
N VAL A 75 -16.69 10.79 -14.35
CA VAL A 75 -16.58 11.08 -15.80
C VAL A 75 -16.29 9.80 -16.59
N PHE A 76 -15.36 8.98 -16.11
CA PHE A 76 -14.97 7.74 -16.76
C PHE A 76 -16.15 6.77 -16.89
N ARG A 77 -16.94 6.59 -15.82
CA ARG A 77 -18.18 5.78 -15.86
C ARG A 77 -19.24 6.38 -16.79
N GLY A 78 -19.35 7.71 -16.80
CA GLY A 78 -20.27 8.39 -17.73
C GLY A 78 -19.97 8.15 -19.21
N PHE A 79 -18.73 7.79 -19.55
CA PHE A 79 -18.30 7.36 -20.88
C PHE A 79 -18.19 5.83 -21.05
N GLU A 80 -18.86 5.06 -20.18
CA GLU A 80 -18.83 3.58 -20.20
C GLU A 80 -17.40 3.00 -20.08
N GLY A 81 -16.51 3.71 -19.36
CA GLY A 81 -15.13 3.31 -19.21
C GLY A 81 -14.96 2.00 -18.45
N ASP A 82 -15.84 1.71 -17.48
CA ASP A 82 -15.85 0.45 -16.72
C ASP A 82 -16.08 -0.74 -17.67
N ASP A 83 -17.03 -0.61 -18.61
CA ASP A 83 -17.33 -1.65 -19.60
C ASP A 83 -16.18 -1.82 -20.59
N MET A 84 -15.55 -0.73 -20.99
CA MET A 84 -14.39 -0.76 -21.87
C MET A 84 -13.22 -1.51 -21.22
N ILE A 85 -12.89 -1.21 -19.96
CA ILE A 85 -11.83 -1.91 -19.19
C ILE A 85 -12.21 -3.37 -18.97
N SER A 86 -13.44 -3.66 -18.56
CA SER A 86 -13.91 -5.03 -18.34
C SER A 86 -13.81 -5.85 -19.62
N ASN A 87 -14.30 -5.33 -20.74
CA ASN A 87 -14.21 -5.98 -22.04
C ASN A 87 -12.74 -6.18 -22.49
N PHE A 88 -11.89 -5.20 -22.26
CA PHE A 88 -10.46 -5.32 -22.56
C PHE A 88 -9.83 -6.46 -21.76
N LEU A 89 -10.06 -6.49 -20.44
CA LEU A 89 -9.49 -7.51 -19.54
C LEU A 89 -10.01 -8.92 -19.89
N THR A 90 -11.30 -9.06 -20.20
CA THR A 90 -11.92 -10.35 -20.53
C THR A 90 -11.41 -10.91 -21.86
N ASN A 91 -11.06 -10.06 -22.82
CA ASN A 91 -10.56 -10.48 -24.13
C ASN A 91 -9.04 -10.72 -24.15
N LEU A 92 -8.34 -10.54 -23.04
CA LEU A 92 -6.90 -10.83 -22.97
C LEU A 92 -6.63 -12.34 -23.08
N PRO A 93 -5.59 -12.74 -23.83
CA PRO A 93 -5.18 -14.14 -23.89
C PRO A 93 -4.73 -14.62 -22.51
N GLY A 94 -5.10 -15.85 -22.14
CA GLY A 94 -4.79 -16.45 -20.84
C GLY A 94 -5.89 -16.32 -19.79
N GLY A 95 -7.06 -15.76 -20.16
CA GLY A 95 -8.22 -15.64 -19.26
C GLY A 95 -7.92 -14.82 -18.01
N GLU A 96 -8.41 -15.28 -16.85
CA GLU A 96 -8.22 -14.60 -15.55
C GLU A 96 -6.74 -14.30 -15.24
N TYR A 97 -5.86 -15.28 -15.41
CA TYR A 97 -4.43 -15.11 -15.12
C TYR A 97 -3.73 -14.17 -16.10
N GLY A 98 -4.15 -14.15 -17.36
CA GLY A 98 -3.64 -13.22 -18.37
C GLY A 98 -4.00 -11.77 -18.02
N ALA A 99 -5.25 -11.52 -17.70
CA ALA A 99 -5.74 -10.22 -17.27
C ALA A 99 -5.01 -9.75 -16.00
N LEU A 100 -4.92 -10.63 -14.99
CA LEU A 100 -4.22 -10.32 -13.75
C LEU A 100 -2.74 -9.99 -14.00
N PHE A 101 -2.05 -10.76 -14.83
CA PHE A 101 -0.63 -10.53 -15.16
C PHE A 101 -0.41 -9.16 -15.82
N VAL A 102 -1.25 -8.80 -16.80
CA VAL A 102 -1.17 -7.50 -17.48
C VAL A 102 -1.41 -6.35 -16.49
N VAL A 103 -2.43 -6.47 -15.64
CA VAL A 103 -2.71 -5.45 -14.62
C VAL A 103 -1.57 -5.34 -13.61
N MET A 104 -1.00 -6.45 -13.14
CA MET A 104 0.11 -6.46 -12.20
C MET A 104 1.36 -5.78 -12.80
N ILE A 105 1.70 -6.04 -14.05
CA ILE A 105 2.78 -5.34 -14.73
C ILE A 105 2.48 -3.85 -14.87
N THR A 106 1.25 -3.50 -15.25
CA THR A 106 0.85 -2.09 -15.39
C THR A 106 0.98 -1.34 -14.06
N ILE A 107 0.47 -1.91 -12.96
CA ILE A 107 0.59 -1.32 -11.61
C ILE A 107 2.07 -1.22 -11.20
N PHE A 108 2.89 -2.24 -11.49
CA PHE A 108 4.31 -2.22 -11.21
C PHE A 108 5.02 -1.06 -11.90
N LEU A 109 4.74 -0.85 -13.18
CA LEU A 109 5.33 0.24 -13.96
C LEU A 109 4.81 1.61 -13.50
N LEU A 110 3.51 1.72 -13.22
CA LEU A 110 2.93 2.96 -12.69
C LEU A 110 3.51 3.32 -11.32
N GLY A 111 3.79 2.34 -10.47
CA GLY A 111 4.40 2.55 -9.16
C GLY A 111 5.84 3.12 -9.18
N PHE A 112 6.47 3.24 -10.36
CA PHE A 112 7.71 4.01 -10.50
C PHE A 112 7.46 5.52 -10.52
N PHE A 113 6.26 5.96 -10.91
CA PHE A 113 5.94 7.37 -11.16
C PHE A 113 4.86 7.90 -10.22
N LEU A 114 3.89 7.07 -9.87
CA LEU A 114 2.75 7.40 -9.03
C LEU A 114 2.98 6.91 -7.60
N ASP A 115 2.48 7.69 -6.64
CA ASP A 115 2.44 7.23 -5.25
C ASP A 115 1.38 6.11 -5.08
N TYR A 116 1.57 5.27 -4.06
CA TYR A 116 0.65 4.16 -3.77
C TYR A 116 -0.79 4.64 -3.52
N ILE A 117 -0.97 5.84 -2.93
CA ILE A 117 -2.27 6.46 -2.69
C ILE A 117 -3.01 6.69 -4.02
N GLU A 118 -2.32 7.24 -5.02
CA GLU A 118 -2.88 7.48 -6.34
C GLU A 118 -3.27 6.18 -7.04
N ILE A 119 -2.42 5.16 -6.95
CA ILE A 119 -2.72 3.86 -7.56
C ILE A 119 -3.93 3.21 -6.88
N ILE A 120 -3.98 3.19 -5.55
CA ILE A 120 -5.07 2.56 -4.80
C ILE A 120 -6.41 3.28 -5.03
N PHE A 121 -6.42 4.60 -5.09
CA PHE A 121 -7.68 5.35 -5.19
C PHE A 121 -8.10 5.70 -6.61
N VAL A 122 -7.20 5.61 -7.60
CA VAL A 122 -7.53 5.89 -9.01
C VAL A 122 -7.51 4.60 -9.83
N ILE A 123 -6.39 3.88 -9.82
CA ILE A 123 -6.20 2.73 -10.73
C ILE A 123 -6.97 1.49 -10.27
N ILE A 124 -6.89 1.15 -8.98
CA ILE A 124 -7.55 -0.06 -8.46
C ILE A 124 -9.07 -0.03 -8.64
N PRO A 125 -9.80 1.07 -8.40
CA PRO A 125 -11.23 1.13 -8.69
C PRO A 125 -11.60 0.94 -10.15
N LEU A 126 -10.69 1.20 -11.08
CA LEU A 126 -10.92 1.00 -12.52
C LEU A 126 -10.73 -0.46 -12.95
N VAL A 127 -9.66 -1.11 -12.46
CA VAL A 127 -9.28 -2.46 -12.92
C VAL A 127 -9.78 -3.57 -12.00
N GLY A 128 -9.94 -3.28 -10.70
CA GLY A 128 -10.31 -4.24 -9.67
C GLY A 128 -11.65 -4.92 -9.92
N PRO A 129 -12.74 -4.18 -10.20
CA PRO A 129 -14.04 -4.78 -10.49
C PRO A 129 -13.98 -5.77 -11.68
N GLY A 130 -13.25 -5.42 -12.75
CA GLY A 130 -13.07 -6.30 -13.89
C GLY A 130 -12.31 -7.58 -13.56
N LEU A 131 -11.27 -7.51 -12.73
CA LEU A 131 -10.52 -8.70 -12.27
C LEU A 131 -11.37 -9.59 -11.36
N ILE A 132 -12.16 -9.01 -10.45
CA ILE A 132 -13.08 -9.75 -9.58
C ILE A 132 -14.19 -10.41 -10.40
N ALA A 133 -14.74 -9.71 -11.39
CA ALA A 133 -15.74 -10.27 -12.30
C ALA A 133 -15.19 -11.44 -13.13
N ASN A 134 -13.89 -11.44 -13.44
CA ASN A 134 -13.20 -12.54 -14.11
C ASN A 134 -12.84 -13.72 -13.18
N GLY A 135 -13.14 -13.64 -11.88
CA GLY A 135 -12.99 -14.75 -10.93
C GLY A 135 -11.92 -14.55 -9.86
N ALA A 136 -11.17 -13.45 -9.87
CA ALA A 136 -10.13 -13.21 -8.87
C ALA A 136 -10.72 -13.06 -7.45
N ASP A 137 -10.18 -13.79 -6.47
CA ASP A 137 -10.52 -13.65 -5.06
C ASP A 137 -10.08 -12.24 -4.57
N PRO A 138 -10.99 -11.41 -4.01
CA PRO A 138 -10.65 -10.03 -3.62
C PRO A 138 -9.55 -9.93 -2.57
N LEU A 139 -9.48 -10.88 -1.62
CA LEU A 139 -8.47 -10.90 -0.58
C LEU A 139 -7.08 -11.22 -1.17
N TRP A 140 -7.02 -12.25 -2.01
CA TRP A 140 -5.80 -12.63 -2.71
C TRP A 140 -5.31 -11.51 -3.64
N LEU A 141 -6.22 -10.90 -4.41
CA LEU A 141 -5.93 -9.77 -5.29
C LEU A 141 -5.36 -8.57 -4.50
N GLY A 142 -5.98 -8.22 -3.38
CA GLY A 142 -5.51 -7.12 -2.52
C GLY A 142 -4.10 -7.36 -1.99
N ILE A 143 -3.76 -8.59 -1.60
CA ILE A 143 -2.41 -8.96 -1.13
C ILE A 143 -1.41 -8.92 -2.28
N LEU A 144 -1.76 -9.44 -3.46
CA LEU A 144 -0.88 -9.36 -4.64
C LEU A 144 -0.57 -7.92 -5.03
N ILE A 145 -1.58 -7.06 -5.08
CA ILE A 145 -1.41 -5.63 -5.38
C ILE A 145 -0.51 -4.98 -4.33
N SER A 146 -0.72 -5.26 -3.06
CA SER A 146 0.10 -4.71 -1.97
C SER A 146 1.57 -5.10 -2.08
N LEU A 147 1.87 -6.37 -2.36
CA LEU A 147 3.23 -6.86 -2.58
C LEU A 147 3.85 -6.24 -3.83
N ASN A 148 3.06 -6.07 -4.89
CA ASN A 148 3.51 -5.47 -6.13
C ASN A 148 3.90 -4.00 -5.95
N LEU A 149 3.05 -3.22 -5.28
CA LEU A 149 3.33 -1.82 -4.95
C LEU A 149 4.57 -1.68 -4.06
N GLN A 150 4.69 -2.53 -3.02
CA GLN A 150 5.87 -2.55 -2.18
C GLN A 150 7.14 -2.82 -2.98
N THR A 151 7.07 -3.72 -3.97
CA THR A 151 8.21 -4.07 -4.83
C THR A 151 8.56 -2.92 -5.77
N SER A 152 7.57 -2.27 -6.39
CA SER A 152 7.80 -1.13 -7.28
C SER A 152 8.43 0.05 -6.54
N PHE A 153 8.00 0.32 -5.30
CA PHE A 153 8.60 1.38 -4.46
C PHE A 153 10.03 1.12 -4.05
N LEU A 154 10.46 -0.13 -4.04
CA LEU A 154 11.83 -0.51 -3.74
C LEU A 154 12.71 -0.54 -5.01
N THR A 155 12.11 -0.54 -6.18
CA THR A 155 12.82 -0.76 -7.45
C THR A 155 13.28 0.56 -8.08
N PRO A 156 14.59 0.69 -8.45
CA PRO A 156 15.05 1.82 -9.26
C PRO A 156 14.30 1.88 -10.61
N PRO A 157 14.15 3.05 -11.25
CA PRO A 157 14.94 4.26 -11.06
C PRO A 157 14.41 5.24 -10.01
N PHE A 158 13.11 5.23 -9.71
CA PHE A 158 12.55 6.24 -8.81
C PHE A 158 12.43 5.76 -7.37
N GLY A 159 11.97 4.52 -7.13
CA GLY A 159 11.89 3.87 -5.82
C GLY A 159 11.68 4.82 -4.64
N PHE A 160 10.45 5.22 -4.35
CA PHE A 160 10.17 6.20 -3.30
C PHE A 160 10.82 5.85 -1.95
N SER A 161 10.85 4.56 -1.59
CA SER A 161 11.54 4.09 -0.38
C SER A 161 13.03 4.39 -0.40
N LEU A 162 13.66 4.31 -1.58
CA LEU A 162 15.09 4.60 -1.76
C LEU A 162 15.37 6.10 -1.66
N PHE A 163 14.44 6.91 -2.12
CA PHE A 163 14.52 8.36 -1.97
C PHE A 163 14.48 8.77 -0.49
N PHE A 164 13.54 8.23 0.28
CA PHE A 164 13.47 8.47 1.72
C PHE A 164 14.72 7.96 2.45
N LEU A 165 15.19 6.74 2.10
CA LEU A 165 16.42 6.19 2.66
C LEU A 165 17.62 7.09 2.36
N ARG A 166 17.70 7.63 1.15
CA ARG A 166 18.76 8.57 0.78
C ARG A 166 18.72 9.85 1.60
N GLY A 167 17.53 10.34 1.95
CA GLY A 167 17.33 11.54 2.77
C GLY A 167 17.89 11.41 4.18
N VAL A 168 17.87 10.21 4.77
CA VAL A 168 18.35 9.95 6.14
C VAL A 168 19.73 9.27 6.20
N ALA A 169 20.22 8.74 5.09
CA ALA A 169 21.51 8.07 5.03
C ALA A 169 22.67 9.06 5.21
N PRO A 170 23.75 8.66 5.91
CA PRO A 170 24.97 9.47 6.02
C PRO A 170 25.50 9.90 4.65
N LYS A 171 26.10 11.08 4.57
CA LYS A 171 26.67 11.63 3.31
C LYS A 171 27.77 10.72 2.71
N SER A 172 28.43 9.90 3.53
CA SER A 172 29.42 8.92 3.12
C SER A 172 28.85 7.77 2.28
N VAL A 173 27.54 7.46 2.41
CA VAL A 173 26.87 6.40 1.65
C VAL A 173 26.47 6.95 0.29
N ARG A 174 27.05 6.39 -0.78
CA ARG A 174 26.72 6.79 -2.16
C ARG A 174 25.39 6.16 -2.58
N THR A 175 24.61 6.87 -3.39
CA THR A 175 23.29 6.39 -3.89
C THR A 175 23.41 5.03 -4.59
N ILE A 176 24.49 4.80 -5.33
CA ILE A 176 24.73 3.51 -6.00
C ILE A 176 24.86 2.34 -5.01
N ASN A 177 25.37 2.58 -3.81
CA ASN A 177 25.50 1.55 -2.79
C ASN A 177 24.11 1.18 -2.22
N ILE A 178 23.23 2.17 -2.09
CA ILE A 178 21.82 1.94 -1.71
C ILE A 178 21.13 1.08 -2.78
N TYR A 179 21.27 1.43 -4.06
CA TYR A 179 20.67 0.69 -5.16
C TYR A 179 21.18 -0.75 -5.24
N ARG A 180 22.50 -0.96 -5.08
CA ARG A 180 23.06 -2.31 -5.04
C ARG A 180 22.61 -3.10 -3.83
N GLY A 181 22.49 -2.44 -2.68
CA GLY A 181 22.05 -3.08 -1.43
C GLY A 181 20.60 -3.54 -1.48
N VAL A 182 19.76 -2.90 -2.30
CA VAL A 182 18.33 -3.22 -2.37
C VAL A 182 18.02 -4.36 -3.34
N ILE A 183 18.89 -4.64 -4.29
CA ILE A 183 18.67 -5.68 -5.31
C ILE A 183 18.26 -7.04 -4.72
N PRO A 184 18.94 -7.58 -3.70
CA PRO A 184 18.54 -8.86 -3.09
C PRO A 184 17.11 -8.82 -2.53
N PHE A 185 16.71 -7.70 -1.94
CA PHE A 185 15.35 -7.54 -1.39
C PHE A 185 14.28 -7.49 -2.48
N ILE A 186 14.57 -6.86 -3.62
CA ILE A 186 13.69 -6.88 -4.80
C ILE A 186 13.47 -8.33 -5.26
N PHE A 187 14.54 -9.12 -5.36
CA PHE A 187 14.41 -10.54 -5.73
C PHE A 187 13.60 -11.34 -4.72
N ILE A 188 13.78 -11.12 -3.42
CA ILE A 188 12.97 -11.77 -2.37
C ILE A 188 11.49 -11.40 -2.52
N GLN A 189 11.18 -10.15 -2.78
CA GLN A 189 9.80 -9.69 -2.98
C GLN A 189 9.19 -10.26 -4.27
N LEU A 190 9.93 -10.32 -5.37
CA LEU A 190 9.46 -10.98 -6.59
C LEU A 190 9.15 -12.46 -6.36
N ILE A 191 10.01 -13.17 -5.60
CA ILE A 191 9.74 -14.55 -5.21
C ILE A 191 8.46 -14.62 -4.36
N ALA A 192 8.27 -13.71 -3.41
CA ALA A 192 7.05 -13.67 -2.60
C ALA A 192 5.79 -13.44 -3.46
N ILE A 193 5.85 -12.53 -4.44
CA ILE A 193 4.74 -12.30 -5.38
C ILE A 193 4.45 -13.58 -6.16
N ILE A 194 5.47 -14.25 -6.70
CA ILE A 194 5.30 -15.50 -7.45
C ILE A 194 4.70 -16.59 -6.56
N LEU A 195 5.17 -16.73 -5.32
CA LEU A 195 4.64 -17.72 -4.38
C LEU A 195 3.17 -17.45 -4.05
N VAL A 196 2.78 -16.22 -3.77
CA VAL A 196 1.38 -15.86 -3.48
C VAL A 196 0.52 -15.99 -4.74
N PHE A 197 1.08 -15.72 -5.92
CA PHE A 197 0.38 -15.89 -7.19
C PHE A 197 0.07 -17.39 -7.47
N VAL A 198 1.06 -18.25 -7.28
CA VAL A 198 0.93 -19.70 -7.54
C VAL A 198 0.16 -20.42 -6.42
N PHE A 199 0.31 -19.96 -5.19
CA PHE A 199 -0.31 -20.56 -4.00
C PHE A 199 -1.16 -19.51 -3.25
N PRO A 200 -2.40 -19.23 -3.72
CA PRO A 200 -3.31 -18.26 -3.09
C PRO A 200 -3.56 -18.53 -1.60
N GLN A 201 -3.47 -19.81 -1.20
CA GLN A 201 -3.67 -20.23 0.19
C GLN A 201 -2.70 -19.55 1.17
N ILE A 202 -1.49 -19.18 0.75
CA ILE A 202 -0.52 -18.45 1.59
C ILE A 202 -1.14 -17.13 2.10
N ALA A 203 -1.91 -16.46 1.25
CA ALA A 203 -2.58 -15.21 1.57
C ALA A 203 -3.93 -15.40 2.27
N THR A 204 -4.69 -16.45 1.90
CA THR A 204 -6.09 -16.59 2.30
C THR A 204 -6.31 -17.55 3.46
N TRP A 205 -5.32 -18.38 3.81
CA TRP A 205 -5.46 -19.40 4.86
C TRP A 205 -5.76 -18.81 6.23
N LEU A 206 -4.94 -17.85 6.69
CA LEU A 206 -5.09 -17.30 8.04
C LEU A 206 -6.41 -16.50 8.23
N PRO A 207 -6.80 -15.60 7.32
CA PRO A 207 -8.09 -14.93 7.41
C PRO A 207 -9.28 -15.88 7.40
N ARG A 208 -9.21 -16.99 6.63
CA ARG A 208 -10.27 -18.00 6.60
C ARG A 208 -10.37 -18.89 7.85
N LEU A 209 -9.33 -18.92 8.67
CA LEU A 209 -9.36 -19.61 9.96
C LEU A 209 -9.98 -18.75 11.09
N ILE A 210 -9.95 -17.43 10.93
CA ILE A 210 -10.38 -16.49 11.96
C ILE A 210 -11.87 -16.11 11.75
N ASN A 211 -12.37 -16.22 10.52
CA ASN A 211 -13.78 -16.04 10.13
C ASN A 211 -14.48 -17.39 9.94
#